data_24109468f6a69cbb69648010ddc6dce4
#
_entry.id   24109468f6a69cbb69648010ddc6dce4
#
_cell.length_a   1.000
_cell.length_b   1.000
_cell.length_c   1.000
_cell.angle_alpha   90.00
_cell.angle_beta   90.00
_cell.angle_gamma   90.00
#
_symmetry.space_group_name_H-M   'P 1'
#
loop_
_entity.id
_entity.type
_entity.pdbx_description
1 polymer ?
#
loop_
_entity_poly.entity_id
_entity_poly.type
_entity_poly.pdbx_seq_one_letter_code
_entity_poly.pdbx_strand_id
1 'polypeptide(L)'
;MKAAQFNSYGEADVIELNDNAQKPSLKNGQLLVEVYAASINAIDWKIRAGYLQKMAPVQFPFTLGGDFVGKVIEVDKEVSDFKVDDEVYGQAIVLNGGSGTMAAYVAA
;
A
#
# COMPACT_ATOMS: atom_id res chain seq x y z
N MET A 1 -0.51 9.76 -8.39
CA MET A 1 0.28 9.95 -7.16
C MET A 1 1.64 9.27 -7.29
N LYS A 2 2.59 9.62 -6.45
CA LYS A 2 3.89 8.96 -6.40
C LYS A 2 3.79 7.66 -5.60
N ALA A 3 4.34 6.57 -6.15
CA ALA A 3 4.38 5.27 -5.48
C ALA A 3 5.63 4.49 -5.91
N ALA A 4 6.13 3.65 -5.02
CA ALA A 4 7.20 2.70 -5.33
C ALA A 4 6.56 1.37 -5.74
N GLN A 5 6.74 1.00 -6.99
CA GLN A 5 6.07 -0.14 -7.61
C GLN A 5 7.05 -1.01 -8.38
N PHE A 6 6.62 -2.24 -8.66
CA PHE A 6 7.31 -3.08 -9.63
C PHE A 6 6.29 -3.76 -10.54
N ASN A 7 6.74 -4.06 -11.76
CA ASN A 7 5.91 -4.64 -12.82
C ASN A 7 6.31 -6.07 -13.18
N SER A 8 7.33 -6.59 -12.54
CA SER A 8 7.81 -7.97 -12.71
C SER A 8 8.59 -8.36 -11.46
N TYR A 9 8.59 -9.64 -11.16
CA TYR A 9 9.47 -10.16 -10.10
C TYR A 9 10.92 -9.99 -10.50
N GLY A 10 11.80 -9.79 -9.52
CA GLY A 10 13.23 -9.68 -9.76
C GLY A 10 13.99 -9.08 -8.59
N GLU A 11 15.18 -8.61 -8.87
CA GLU A 11 16.06 -7.94 -7.92
C GLU A 11 15.61 -6.49 -7.66
N ALA A 12 16.34 -5.78 -6.82
CA ALA A 12 15.95 -4.43 -6.43
C ALA A 12 15.79 -3.44 -7.61
N ASP A 13 16.46 -3.70 -8.72
CA ASP A 13 16.40 -2.86 -9.92
C ASP A 13 15.04 -2.86 -10.62
N VAL A 14 14.13 -3.80 -10.26
CA VAL A 14 12.77 -3.78 -10.81
C VAL A 14 11.87 -2.75 -10.13
N ILE A 15 12.30 -2.15 -9.02
CA ILE A 15 11.52 -1.13 -8.32
C ILE A 15 11.60 0.19 -9.08
N GLU A 16 10.45 0.77 -9.34
CA GLU A 16 10.32 2.04 -10.03
C GLU A 16 9.52 3.04 -9.19
N LEU A 17 9.94 4.30 -9.21
CA LEU A 17 9.13 5.39 -8.68
C LEU A 17 8.18 5.85 -9.78
N ASN A 18 6.89 5.61 -9.57
CA ASN A 18 5.86 6.00 -10.53
C ASN A 18 5.16 7.26 -10.01
N ASP A 19 5.36 8.40 -10.68
CA ASP A 19 4.73 9.66 -10.31
C ASP A 19 3.26 9.72 -10.71
N ASN A 20 2.81 8.82 -11.56
CA ASN A 20 1.46 8.78 -12.11
C ASN A 20 0.68 7.53 -11.68
N ALA A 21 1.05 6.93 -10.55
CA ALA A 21 0.32 5.79 -10.02
C ALA A 21 -1.11 6.19 -9.69
N GLN A 22 -2.04 5.26 -9.91
CA GLN A 22 -3.45 5.50 -9.62
C GLN A 22 -3.66 5.63 -8.12
N LYS A 23 -4.34 6.71 -7.70
CA LYS A 23 -4.74 6.89 -6.30
C LYS A 23 -5.74 5.79 -5.95
N PRO A 24 -5.57 5.11 -4.79
CA PRO A 24 -6.49 4.03 -4.45
C PRO A 24 -7.90 4.52 -4.18
N SER A 25 -8.87 3.73 -4.59
CA SER A 25 -10.27 3.95 -4.24
C SER A 25 -10.62 3.08 -3.04
N LEU A 26 -11.53 3.58 -2.20
CA LEU A 26 -11.94 2.85 -0.99
C LEU A 26 -12.83 1.66 -1.31
N LYS A 27 -12.52 0.56 -0.67
CA LYS A 27 -13.44 -0.58 -0.52
C LYS A 27 -14.26 -0.38 0.75
N ASN A 28 -15.30 -1.21 0.92
CA ASN A 28 -16.12 -1.17 2.12
C ASN A 28 -15.25 -1.35 3.38
N GLY A 29 -15.44 -0.45 4.34
CA GLY A 29 -14.75 -0.51 5.61
C GLY A 29 -13.33 0.05 5.62
N GLN A 30 -12.90 0.68 4.53
CA GLN A 30 -11.54 1.23 4.44
C GLN A 30 -11.45 2.73 4.70
N LEU A 31 -10.24 3.15 5.05
CA LEU A 31 -9.83 4.54 5.18
C LEU A 31 -8.88 4.89 4.05
N LEU A 32 -8.96 6.11 3.55
CA LEU A 32 -7.90 6.67 2.71
C LEU A 32 -7.01 7.54 3.57
N VAL A 33 -5.72 7.23 3.58
CA VAL A 33 -4.75 7.86 4.46
C VAL A 33 -3.66 8.53 3.63
N GLU A 34 -3.35 9.78 3.96
CA GLU A 34 -2.15 10.45 3.47
C GLU A 34 -0.96 9.93 4.27
N VAL A 35 -0.02 9.27 3.60
CA VAL A 35 1.09 8.59 4.26
C VAL A 35 2.15 9.60 4.68
N TYR A 36 2.50 9.61 5.97
CA TYR A 36 3.63 10.39 6.48
C TYR A 36 4.92 9.59 6.43
N ALA A 37 4.85 8.30 6.74
CA ALA A 37 5.99 7.39 6.71
C ALA A 37 5.52 5.95 6.53
N ALA A 38 6.36 5.15 5.90
CA ALA A 38 6.15 3.73 5.72
C ALA A 38 7.43 2.99 6.07
N SER A 39 7.33 1.78 6.58
CA SER A 39 8.50 0.98 6.89
C SER A 39 8.75 -0.08 5.82
N ILE A 40 10.02 -0.50 5.73
CA ILE A 40 10.45 -1.59 4.86
C ILE A 40 10.62 -2.82 5.72
N ASN A 41 10.05 -3.94 5.30
CA ASN A 41 10.09 -5.21 6.01
C ASN A 41 10.56 -6.34 5.10
N ALA A 42 10.99 -7.45 5.67
CA ALA A 42 11.48 -8.59 4.91
C ALA A 42 10.44 -9.13 3.91
N ILE A 43 9.15 -9.05 4.24
CA ILE A 43 8.09 -9.49 3.34
C ILE A 43 8.12 -8.75 2.00
N ASP A 44 8.52 -7.48 2.01
CA ASP A 44 8.53 -6.65 0.80
C ASP A 44 9.50 -7.20 -0.25
N TRP A 45 10.74 -7.52 0.15
CA TRP A 45 11.72 -8.05 -0.80
C TRP A 45 11.41 -9.49 -1.20
N LYS A 46 10.78 -10.27 -0.31
CA LYS A 46 10.38 -11.66 -0.62
C LYS A 46 9.29 -11.68 -1.68
N ILE A 47 8.31 -10.78 -1.58
CA ILE A 47 7.29 -10.64 -2.62
C ILE A 47 7.93 -10.21 -3.93
N ARG A 48 8.76 -9.17 -3.89
CA ARG A 48 9.41 -8.64 -5.08
C ARG A 48 10.27 -9.70 -5.79
N ALA A 49 11.02 -10.49 -5.04
CA ALA A 49 11.88 -11.52 -5.60
C ALA A 49 11.11 -12.74 -6.14
N GLY A 50 9.82 -12.84 -5.83
CA GLY A 50 8.98 -13.92 -6.32
C GLY A 50 8.96 -15.17 -5.43
N TYR A 51 9.47 -15.09 -4.21
CA TYR A 51 9.51 -16.24 -3.31
C TYR A 51 8.12 -16.74 -2.92
N LEU A 52 7.12 -15.86 -2.97
CA LEU A 52 5.75 -16.19 -2.58
C LEU A 52 4.81 -16.33 -3.78
N GLN A 53 5.31 -16.28 -5.01
CA GLN A 53 4.45 -16.19 -6.19
C GLN A 53 3.56 -17.43 -6.40
N LYS A 54 3.98 -18.60 -5.93
CA LYS A 54 3.16 -19.82 -6.04
C LYS A 54 2.00 -19.83 -5.06
N MET A 55 2.20 -19.24 -3.87
CA MET A 55 1.19 -19.21 -2.80
C MET A 55 0.32 -17.96 -2.90
N ALA A 56 0.89 -16.84 -3.29
CA ALA A 56 0.22 -15.55 -3.34
C ALA A 56 0.71 -14.77 -4.58
N PRO A 57 0.24 -15.15 -5.78
CA PRO A 57 0.59 -14.40 -6.99
C PRO A 57 0.05 -12.99 -6.90
N VAL A 58 0.80 -12.01 -7.42
CA VAL A 58 0.43 -10.61 -7.36
C VAL A 58 0.03 -10.09 -8.73
N GLN A 59 -0.78 -9.03 -8.74
CA GLN A 59 -1.09 -8.29 -9.95
C GLN A 59 -0.12 -7.12 -10.07
N PHE A 60 0.26 -6.80 -11.28
CA PHE A 60 1.15 -5.68 -11.58
C PHE A 60 0.34 -4.50 -12.15
N PRO A 61 0.72 -3.26 -11.89
CA PRO A 61 1.83 -2.85 -11.01
C PRO A 61 1.51 -3.13 -9.54
N PHE A 62 2.52 -3.56 -8.79
CA PHE A 62 2.38 -3.86 -7.37
C PHE A 62 3.03 -2.75 -6.56
N THR A 63 2.30 -2.16 -5.63
CA THR A 63 2.82 -1.14 -4.72
C THR A 63 3.40 -1.80 -3.48
N LEU A 64 4.66 -1.49 -3.19
CA LEU A 64 5.36 -2.03 -2.03
C LEU A 64 4.83 -1.48 -0.71
N GLY A 65 5.18 -2.18 0.36
CA GLY A 65 5.00 -1.71 1.73
C GLY A 65 3.77 -2.25 2.43
N GLY A 66 3.94 -2.51 3.73
CA GLY A 66 2.90 -3.05 4.60
C GLY A 66 2.50 -2.13 5.73
N ASP A 67 3.46 -1.46 6.37
CA ASP A 67 3.20 -0.63 7.54
C ASP A 67 3.24 0.86 7.19
N PHE A 68 2.36 1.63 7.83
CA PHE A 68 2.30 3.07 7.60
C PHE A 68 1.93 3.83 8.86
N VAL A 69 2.20 5.13 8.85
CA VAL A 69 1.61 6.13 9.72
C VAL A 69 1.18 7.30 8.84
N GLY A 70 0.04 7.91 9.16
CA GLY A 70 -0.45 9.02 8.37
C GLY A 70 -1.73 9.64 8.92
N LYS A 71 -2.36 10.45 8.09
CA LYS A 71 -3.57 11.18 8.43
C LYS A 71 -4.73 10.74 7.53
N VAL A 72 -5.86 10.45 8.14
CA VAL A 72 -7.09 10.07 7.42
C VAL A 72 -7.60 11.27 6.63
N ILE A 73 -7.83 11.07 5.32
CA ILE A 73 -8.39 12.12 4.46
C ILE A 73 -9.78 11.75 3.91
N GLU A 74 -10.15 10.47 3.99
CA GLU A 74 -11.47 10.00 3.57
C GLU A 74 -11.80 8.72 4.34
N VAL A 75 -13.06 8.52 4.67
CA VAL A 75 -13.54 7.30 5.31
C VAL A 75 -14.69 6.72 4.49
N ASP A 76 -14.72 5.38 4.39
CA ASP A 76 -15.89 4.72 3.81
C ASP A 76 -17.08 4.89 4.75
N LYS A 77 -18.28 4.92 4.18
CA LYS A 77 -19.52 5.16 4.94
C LYS A 77 -19.79 4.15 6.06
N GLU A 78 -19.18 2.97 5.97
CA GLU A 78 -19.34 1.93 6.99
C GLU A 78 -18.38 2.10 8.18
N VAL A 79 -17.44 3.05 8.10
CA VAL A 79 -16.46 3.28 9.15
C VAL A 79 -17.01 4.31 10.14
N SER A 80 -17.06 3.93 11.42
CA SER A 80 -17.52 4.82 12.49
C SER A 80 -16.43 5.12 13.54
N ASP A 81 -15.38 4.30 13.59
CA ASP A 81 -14.34 4.39 14.61
C ASP A 81 -13.28 5.44 14.31
N PHE A 82 -13.21 5.91 13.07
CA PHE A 82 -12.22 6.88 12.59
C PHE A 82 -12.92 7.99 11.83
N LYS A 83 -12.30 9.15 11.81
CA LYS A 83 -12.80 10.31 11.07
C LYS A 83 -11.68 11.03 10.35
N VAL A 84 -12.03 11.85 9.39
CA VAL A 84 -11.08 12.71 8.66
C VAL A 84 -10.27 13.54 9.66
N ASP A 85 -8.98 13.67 9.38
CA ASP A 85 -7.95 14.35 10.19
C ASP A 85 -7.42 13.53 11.37
N ASP A 86 -7.94 12.34 11.64
CA ASP A 86 -7.31 11.46 12.64
C ASP A 86 -5.92 11.06 12.19
N GLU A 87 -4.97 11.02 13.11
CA GLU A 87 -3.65 10.45 12.88
C GLU A 87 -3.72 8.96 13.24
N VAL A 88 -3.26 8.12 12.30
CA VAL A 88 -3.41 6.67 12.41
C VAL A 88 -2.12 5.97 12.01
N TYR A 89 -1.97 4.74 12.46
CA TYR A 89 -0.95 3.82 11.99
C TYR A 89 -1.55 2.44 11.80
N GLY A 90 -0.92 1.62 10.98
CA GLY A 90 -1.44 0.27 10.75
C GLY A 90 -0.75 -0.42 9.60
N GLN A 91 -1.40 -1.45 9.09
CA GLN A 91 -0.92 -2.24 7.97
C GLN A 91 -1.90 -2.13 6.80
N ALA A 92 -1.33 -2.08 5.60
CA ALA A 92 -2.12 -2.03 4.37
C ALA A 92 -1.40 -2.73 3.22
N ILE A 93 -0.81 -3.87 3.51
CA ILE A 93 -0.15 -4.69 2.50
C ILE A 93 -1.16 -5.18 1.46
N VAL A 94 -0.77 -5.17 0.20
CA VAL A 94 -1.66 -5.56 -0.91
C VAL A 94 -2.19 -6.98 -0.74
N LEU A 95 -1.38 -7.90 -0.22
CA LEU A 95 -1.79 -9.30 -0.03
C LEU A 95 -2.97 -9.45 0.94
N ASN A 96 -3.18 -8.50 1.84
CA ASN A 96 -4.27 -8.52 2.81
C ASN A 96 -5.37 -7.50 2.50
N GLY A 97 -5.44 -7.04 1.25
CA GLY A 97 -6.50 -6.14 0.81
C GLY A 97 -6.20 -4.66 0.91
N GLY A 98 -5.05 -4.27 1.43
CA GLY A 98 -4.57 -2.90 1.40
C GLY A 98 -4.03 -2.52 0.03
N SER A 99 -3.66 -1.27 -0.14
CA SER A 99 -3.17 -0.78 -1.43
C SER A 99 -1.65 -0.64 -1.53
N GLY A 100 -0.91 -0.96 -0.47
CA GLY A 100 0.54 -0.77 -0.41
C GLY A 100 0.91 0.59 0.15
N THR A 101 1.88 0.62 1.06
CA THR A 101 2.14 1.80 1.89
C THR A 101 3.23 2.73 1.37
N MET A 102 4.06 2.27 0.42
CA MET A 102 5.09 3.11 -0.19
C MET A 102 4.49 3.95 -1.32
N ALA A 103 3.55 4.79 -0.95
CA ALA A 103 2.80 5.65 -1.85
C ALA A 103 2.35 6.90 -1.11
N ALA A 104 1.95 7.93 -1.85
CA ALA A 104 1.46 9.18 -1.24
C ALA A 104 0.19 8.94 -0.44
N TYR A 105 -0.69 8.05 -0.90
CA TYR A 105 -1.94 7.69 -0.24
C TYR A 105 -2.09 6.19 -0.18
N VAL A 106 -2.73 5.70 0.88
CA VAL A 106 -2.98 4.28 1.09
C VAL A 106 -4.43 4.05 1.50
N ALA A 107 -5.01 2.98 0.95
CA ALA A 107 -6.31 2.48 1.40
C ALA A 107 -6.06 1.33 2.38
N ALA A 108 -6.57 1.49 3.59
CA ALA A 108 -6.34 0.53 4.69
C ALA A 108 -7.62 0.15 5.40
#